data_2b54812c60cadcfabff4a7d04b302216
#
_entry.id   2b54812c60cadcfabff4a7d04b302216
#
_cell.length_a   1.000
_cell.length_b   1.000
_cell.length_c   1.000
_cell.angle_alpha   90.00
_cell.angle_beta   90.00
_cell.angle_gamma   90.00
#
_symmetry.space_group_name_H-M   'P 1'
#
loop_
_entity.id
_entity.type
_entity.pdbx_description
1 polymer ?
#
loop_
_entity_poly.entity_id
_entity_poly.type
_entity_poly.pdbx_seq_one_letter_code
_entity_poly.pdbx_strand_id
1 'polypeptide(L)'
;MNKRFKFIVLIASVTLCSVFSIFVVTNQLQSPNTQSCAKQTGMAFVQGGLFQMGAGGIYLEETPMINVKVKSFYMSRYEVSNAHFSQFVEETGYVTAAEKLPKLQDYPNISAEQLTAGSAVFVKPSTNSQENRPMFGWRFIEGASWRKPHGPNSSIQGKEDYPVVHVAYEDALAYATWKGHRLPT
;
A
#
# COMPACT_ATOMS: atom_id res chain seq x y z
N MET A 1 -34.45 -73.37 11.70
CA MET A 1 -33.66 -72.17 11.57
C MET A 1 -33.54 -71.48 12.94
N ASN A 2 -32.39 -71.52 13.51
CA ASN A 2 -32.11 -71.50 14.97
C ASN A 2 -32.31 -70.08 15.59
N LYS A 3 -33.18 -70.04 16.61
CA LYS A 3 -33.49 -68.82 17.39
C LYS A 3 -32.22 -68.17 18.08
N ARG A 4 -31.13 -68.87 18.13
CA ARG A 4 -29.85 -68.40 18.74
C ARG A 4 -29.07 -67.44 17.85
N PHE A 5 -29.36 -67.40 16.54
CA PHE A 5 -28.64 -66.56 15.63
C PHE A 5 -29.18 -65.11 15.60
N LYS A 6 -30.42 -64.90 16.00
CA LYS A 6 -31.08 -63.56 16.04
C LYS A 6 -30.65 -62.73 17.26
N PHE A 7 -30.17 -63.36 18.31
CA PHE A 7 -29.80 -62.66 19.54
C PHE A 7 -28.37 -62.06 19.48
N ILE A 8 -27.50 -62.69 18.70
CA ILE A 8 -26.08 -62.19 18.56
C ILE A 8 -26.03 -60.97 17.66
N VAL A 9 -26.89 -60.83 16.68
CA VAL A 9 -26.90 -59.67 15.77
C VAL A 9 -27.48 -58.42 16.45
N LEU A 10 -28.34 -58.57 17.47
CA LEU A 10 -28.93 -57.41 18.16
C LEU A 10 -27.99 -56.78 19.18
N ILE A 11 -27.03 -57.52 19.74
CA ILE A 11 -26.08 -57.02 20.70
C ILE A 11 -24.91 -56.27 20.02
N ALA A 12 -24.56 -56.70 18.79
CA ALA A 12 -23.49 -56.06 18.02
C ALA A 12 -23.88 -54.66 17.49
N SER A 13 -25.15 -54.38 17.28
CA SER A 13 -25.62 -53.07 16.77
C SER A 13 -25.72 -51.97 17.85
N VAL A 14 -25.93 -52.35 19.10
CA VAL A 14 -26.05 -51.38 20.21
C VAL A 14 -24.68 -50.89 20.69
N THR A 15 -23.63 -51.72 20.61
CA THR A 15 -22.28 -51.34 21.00
C THR A 15 -21.59 -50.45 19.96
N LEU A 16 -21.99 -50.52 18.68
CA LEU A 16 -21.38 -49.67 17.63
C LEU A 16 -21.86 -48.20 17.68
N CYS A 17 -23.13 -47.98 18.12
CA CYS A 17 -23.66 -46.61 18.26
C CYS A 17 -23.09 -45.84 19.46
N SER A 18 -22.68 -46.53 20.54
CA SER A 18 -22.14 -45.86 21.73
C SER A 18 -20.67 -45.37 21.57
N VAL A 19 -19.90 -46.02 20.72
CA VAL A 19 -18.48 -45.61 20.45
C VAL A 19 -18.45 -44.43 19.47
N PHE A 20 -19.45 -44.30 18.55
CA PHE A 20 -19.49 -43.20 17.60
C PHE A 20 -19.94 -41.89 18.25
N SER A 21 -20.72 -41.91 19.32
CA SER A 21 -21.20 -40.73 20.04
C SER A 21 -20.11 -40.10 20.92
N ILE A 22 -19.10 -40.87 21.34
CA ILE A 22 -17.99 -40.35 22.17
C ILE A 22 -16.91 -39.66 21.28
N PHE A 23 -16.80 -40.03 20.01
CA PHE A 23 -15.80 -39.49 19.08
C PHE A 23 -16.18 -38.09 18.52
N VAL A 24 -17.46 -37.71 18.59
CA VAL A 24 -17.92 -36.40 18.06
C VAL A 24 -17.83 -35.28 19.07
N VAL A 25 -17.70 -35.56 20.37
CA VAL A 25 -17.67 -34.51 21.43
C VAL A 25 -16.27 -33.98 21.73
N THR A 26 -15.22 -34.68 21.32
CA THR A 26 -13.83 -34.26 21.66
C THR A 26 -13.16 -33.31 20.65
N ASN A 27 -13.85 -32.91 19.58
CA ASN A 27 -13.27 -32.06 18.53
C ASN A 27 -13.77 -30.61 18.51
N GLN A 28 -14.34 -30.10 19.60
CA GLN A 28 -14.84 -28.70 19.68
C GLN A 28 -14.06 -27.82 20.68
N LEU A 29 -12.80 -28.12 20.94
CA LEU A 29 -11.90 -27.17 21.60
C LEU A 29 -10.79 -26.76 20.62
N GLN A 30 -11.19 -26.21 19.49
CA GLN A 30 -10.30 -25.45 18.65
C GLN A 30 -10.07 -24.09 19.32
N SER A 31 -8.86 -23.90 19.81
CA SER A 31 -8.32 -22.63 20.32
C SER A 31 -8.67 -21.46 19.40
N PRO A 32 -8.91 -20.26 19.94
CA PRO A 32 -9.13 -19.10 19.12
C PRO A 32 -7.91 -18.88 18.22
N ASN A 33 -8.20 -18.79 16.94
CA ASN A 33 -7.34 -18.48 15.81
C ASN A 33 -6.20 -17.54 16.20
N THR A 34 -5.05 -18.09 16.56
CA THR A 34 -3.81 -17.38 16.56
C THR A 34 -3.49 -17.17 15.09
N GLN A 35 -4.03 -16.10 14.53
CA GLN A 35 -3.63 -15.60 13.23
C GLN A 35 -2.13 -15.38 13.32
N SER A 36 -1.36 -16.37 12.86
CA SER A 36 0.08 -16.28 12.77
C SER A 36 0.35 -15.02 11.95
N CYS A 37 0.90 -14.00 12.61
CA CYS A 37 1.47 -12.86 11.93
C CYS A 37 2.62 -13.41 11.08
N ALA A 38 2.29 -13.85 9.86
CA ALA A 38 3.29 -14.19 8.87
C ALA A 38 4.21 -12.97 8.78
N LYS A 39 5.49 -13.18 9.11
CA LYS A 39 6.52 -12.13 9.03
C LYS A 39 6.49 -11.59 7.61
N GLN A 40 5.88 -10.43 7.42
CA GLN A 40 5.76 -9.82 6.10
C GLN A 40 7.15 -9.43 5.63
N THR A 41 7.67 -10.18 4.66
CA THR A 41 9.00 -9.95 4.09
C THR A 41 9.08 -8.51 3.54
N GLY A 42 10.12 -7.77 3.92
CA GLY A 42 10.33 -6.38 3.49
C GLY A 42 9.62 -5.32 4.33
N MET A 43 8.83 -5.71 5.34
CA MET A 43 8.18 -4.76 6.25
C MET A 43 8.84 -4.71 7.63
N ALA A 44 8.79 -3.55 8.28
CA ALA A 44 9.13 -3.34 9.67
C ALA A 44 7.85 -3.37 10.53
N PHE A 45 7.91 -4.08 11.64
CA PHE A 45 6.87 -3.99 12.66
C PHE A 45 7.05 -2.70 13.46
N VAL A 46 6.00 -1.90 13.56
CA VAL A 46 5.93 -0.68 14.38
C VAL A 46 5.02 -0.97 15.56
N GLN A 47 5.60 -0.92 16.77
CA GLN A 47 4.86 -1.12 18.00
C GLN A 47 3.88 0.05 18.21
N GLY A 48 2.61 -0.27 18.45
CA GLY A 48 1.60 0.71 18.82
C GLY A 48 1.86 1.34 20.19
N GLY A 49 1.31 2.52 20.41
CA GLY A 49 1.49 3.25 21.64
C GLY A 49 0.79 4.60 21.64
N LEU A 50 1.06 5.39 22.66
CA LEU A 50 0.68 6.79 22.75
C LEU A 50 1.84 7.65 22.24
N PHE A 51 1.54 8.66 21.44
CA PHE A 51 2.50 9.68 21.07
C PHE A 51 1.83 11.07 21.04
N GLN A 52 2.64 12.11 21.10
CA GLN A 52 2.19 13.48 20.97
C GLN A 52 2.31 13.93 19.53
N MET A 53 1.18 14.26 18.91
CA MET A 53 1.10 14.81 17.56
C MET A 53 1.03 16.34 17.64
N GLY A 54 1.75 17.05 16.77
CA GLY A 54 1.80 18.52 16.76
C GLY A 54 2.77 19.12 17.80
N ALA A 55 3.75 18.34 18.28
CA ALA A 55 4.72 18.82 19.27
C ALA A 55 5.70 19.80 18.65
N GLY A 56 5.70 21.04 19.15
CA GLY A 56 6.66 22.08 18.73
C GLY A 56 6.36 22.74 17.39
N GLY A 57 5.09 22.73 16.97
CA GLY A 57 4.61 23.20 15.69
C GLY A 57 5.23 24.49 15.19
N ILE A 58 5.82 24.45 14.00
CA ILE A 58 6.28 25.62 13.25
C ILE A 58 5.09 26.33 12.60
N TYR A 59 4.04 25.54 12.28
CA TYR A 59 2.84 26.01 11.63
C TYR A 59 1.64 25.98 12.60
N LEU A 60 0.72 26.94 12.45
CA LEU A 60 -0.48 27.05 13.32
C LEU A 60 -1.37 25.81 13.26
N GLU A 61 -1.46 25.17 12.10
CA GLU A 61 -2.22 23.94 11.87
C GLU A 61 -1.66 22.72 12.61
N GLU A 62 -0.43 22.79 13.11
CA GLU A 62 0.17 21.74 13.95
C GLU A 62 -0.22 21.88 15.42
N THR A 63 -0.99 22.91 15.77
CA THR A 63 -1.46 23.16 17.15
C THR A 63 -2.97 22.89 17.31
N PRO A 64 -3.44 22.54 18.51
CA PRO A 64 -2.68 22.22 19.73
C PRO A 64 -2.06 20.83 19.68
N MET A 65 -1.03 20.62 20.50
CA MET A 65 -0.46 19.30 20.72
C MET A 65 -1.49 18.34 21.32
N ILE A 66 -1.71 17.18 20.70
CA ILE A 66 -2.67 16.17 21.13
C ILE A 66 -2.01 14.80 21.36
N ASN A 67 -2.53 14.06 22.34
CA ASN A 67 -2.10 12.68 22.56
C ASN A 67 -2.92 11.75 21.66
N VAL A 68 -2.23 11.00 20.82
CA VAL A 68 -2.84 10.05 19.89
C VAL A 68 -2.39 8.63 20.21
N LYS A 69 -3.35 7.69 20.29
CA LYS A 69 -3.06 6.27 20.45
C LYS A 69 -3.12 5.57 19.10
N VAL A 70 -2.03 4.96 18.70
CA VAL A 70 -1.91 4.20 17.44
C VAL A 70 -1.81 2.71 17.77
N LYS A 71 -2.48 1.88 16.97
CA LYS A 71 -2.33 0.42 17.03
C LYS A 71 -1.01 0.01 16.37
N SER A 72 -0.46 -1.14 16.76
CA SER A 72 0.70 -1.72 16.06
C SER A 72 0.37 -1.98 14.58
N PHE A 73 1.34 -1.78 13.71
CA PHE A 73 1.19 -1.98 12.26
C PHE A 73 2.52 -2.39 11.63
N TYR A 74 2.45 -2.82 10.38
CA TYR A 74 3.63 -3.05 9.55
C TYR A 74 3.77 -1.92 8.54
N MET A 75 5.00 -1.47 8.30
CA MET A 75 5.32 -0.45 7.31
C MET A 75 6.47 -0.95 6.43
N SER A 76 6.44 -0.61 5.16
CA SER A 76 7.57 -0.85 4.26
C SER A 76 8.83 -0.20 4.82
N ARG A 77 9.97 -0.90 4.74
CA ARG A 77 11.26 -0.40 5.25
C ARG A 77 11.83 0.72 4.39
N TYR A 78 11.45 0.72 3.14
CA TYR A 78 11.97 1.63 2.11
C TYR A 78 10.82 2.18 1.30
N GLU A 79 11.06 3.28 0.65
CA GLU A 79 10.21 3.83 -0.38
C GLU A 79 10.02 2.81 -1.52
N VAL A 80 8.97 2.99 -2.31
CA VAL A 80 8.74 2.17 -3.49
C VAL A 80 9.81 2.50 -4.54
N SER A 81 10.62 1.52 -4.91
CA SER A 81 11.67 1.71 -5.92
C SER A 81 11.12 1.69 -7.35
N ASN A 82 11.90 2.21 -8.29
CA ASN A 82 11.59 2.16 -9.71
C ASN A 82 11.34 0.72 -10.20
N ALA A 83 12.13 -0.25 -9.74
CA ALA A 83 11.93 -1.66 -10.08
C ALA A 83 10.58 -2.19 -9.62
N HIS A 84 10.20 -1.91 -8.37
CA HIS A 84 8.92 -2.35 -7.83
C HIS A 84 7.73 -1.69 -8.52
N PHE A 85 7.85 -0.40 -8.85
CA PHE A 85 6.79 0.31 -9.55
C PHE A 85 6.68 -0.13 -11.02
N SER A 86 7.82 -0.45 -11.66
CA SER A 86 7.86 -1.05 -13.00
C SER A 86 7.08 -2.35 -13.06
N GLN A 87 7.33 -3.25 -12.10
CA GLN A 87 6.60 -4.52 -12.00
C GLN A 87 5.08 -4.28 -11.90
N PHE A 88 4.64 -3.35 -11.05
CA PHE A 88 3.23 -2.99 -10.94
C PHE A 88 2.64 -2.56 -12.28
N VAL A 89 3.34 -1.66 -13.00
CA VAL A 89 2.87 -1.16 -14.29
C VAL A 89 2.87 -2.25 -15.36
N GLU A 90 3.88 -3.11 -15.39
CA GLU A 90 3.97 -4.24 -16.32
C GLU A 90 2.82 -5.24 -16.12
N GLU A 91 2.48 -5.55 -14.88
CA GLU A 91 1.41 -6.49 -14.55
C GLU A 91 0.00 -5.93 -14.76
N THR A 92 -0.17 -4.61 -14.61
CA THR A 92 -1.52 -3.99 -14.60
C THR A 92 -1.82 -3.13 -15.83
N GLY A 93 -0.81 -2.71 -16.58
CA GLY A 93 -0.96 -1.71 -17.63
C GLY A 93 -1.29 -0.32 -17.10
N TYR A 94 -1.01 -0.04 -15.83
CA TYR A 94 -1.37 1.23 -15.19
C TYR A 94 -0.66 2.41 -15.86
N VAL A 95 -1.42 3.49 -16.06
CA VAL A 95 -0.90 4.77 -16.58
C VAL A 95 -1.02 5.80 -15.47
N THR A 96 0.10 6.44 -15.10
CA THR A 96 0.14 7.41 -13.99
C THR A 96 -0.51 8.75 -14.36
N ALA A 97 -0.83 9.56 -13.34
CA ALA A 97 -1.38 10.90 -13.52
C ALA A 97 -0.47 11.78 -14.40
N ALA A 98 0.85 11.69 -14.20
CA ALA A 98 1.84 12.44 -14.97
C ALA A 98 1.92 12.04 -16.46
N GLU A 99 1.48 10.83 -16.80
CA GLU A 99 1.43 10.31 -18.18
C GLU A 99 0.10 10.60 -18.91
N LYS A 100 -0.93 11.09 -18.16
CA LYS A 100 -2.25 11.43 -18.71
C LYS A 100 -2.34 12.91 -19.03
N LEU A 101 -3.07 13.23 -20.10
CA LEU A 101 -3.47 14.62 -20.34
C LEU A 101 -4.43 15.08 -19.22
N PRO A 102 -4.17 16.21 -18.56
CA PRO A 102 -5.07 16.75 -17.55
C PRO A 102 -6.46 17.07 -18.13
N LYS A 103 -7.49 16.96 -17.30
CA LYS A 103 -8.84 17.31 -17.74
C LYS A 103 -9.01 18.83 -17.71
N LEU A 104 -9.54 19.40 -18.80
CA LEU A 104 -9.76 20.86 -18.93
C LEU A 104 -10.59 21.44 -17.79
N GLN A 105 -11.59 20.69 -17.31
CA GLN A 105 -12.45 21.12 -16.21
C GLN A 105 -11.70 21.40 -14.89
N ASP A 106 -10.55 20.75 -14.70
CA ASP A 106 -9.74 20.91 -13.47
C ASP A 106 -8.82 22.15 -13.56
N TYR A 107 -8.76 22.77 -14.75
CA TYR A 107 -7.90 23.92 -15.05
C TYR A 107 -8.66 25.03 -15.81
N PRO A 108 -9.64 25.70 -15.18
CA PRO A 108 -10.56 26.62 -15.87
C PRO A 108 -9.88 27.85 -16.49
N ASN A 109 -8.65 28.17 -16.08
CA ASN A 109 -7.90 29.34 -16.56
C ASN A 109 -6.84 28.99 -17.60
N ILE A 110 -6.79 27.75 -18.09
CA ILE A 110 -5.82 27.28 -19.08
C ILE A 110 -6.57 26.81 -20.32
N SER A 111 -6.08 27.16 -21.51
CA SER A 111 -6.68 26.67 -22.75
C SER A 111 -6.34 25.19 -23.00
N ALA A 112 -7.19 24.50 -23.77
CA ALA A 112 -6.99 23.08 -24.07
C ALA A 112 -5.63 22.79 -24.75
N GLU A 113 -5.17 23.72 -25.57
CA GLU A 113 -3.90 23.62 -26.30
C GLU A 113 -2.66 23.77 -25.38
N GLN A 114 -2.84 24.34 -24.21
CA GLN A 114 -1.78 24.51 -23.21
C GLN A 114 -1.69 23.34 -22.22
N LEU A 115 -2.69 22.46 -22.22
CA LEU A 115 -2.67 21.28 -21.37
C LEU A 115 -1.77 20.21 -21.96
N THR A 116 -0.73 19.85 -21.21
CA THR A 116 0.19 18.77 -21.58
C THR A 116 0.39 17.80 -20.42
N ALA A 117 0.65 16.53 -20.74
CA ALA A 117 1.05 15.56 -19.75
C ALA A 117 2.47 15.88 -19.26
N GLY A 118 2.72 15.76 -17.96
CA GLY A 118 4.01 16.08 -17.38
C GLY A 118 3.95 16.20 -15.86
N SER A 119 5.05 16.67 -15.29
CA SER A 119 5.15 16.83 -13.85
C SER A 119 6.13 17.93 -13.44
N ALA A 120 6.08 18.33 -12.17
CA ALA A 120 7.02 19.27 -11.60
C ALA A 120 8.37 18.60 -11.32
N VAL A 121 9.44 19.18 -11.85
CA VAL A 121 10.83 18.73 -11.69
C VAL A 121 11.60 19.79 -10.94
N PHE A 122 12.37 19.36 -9.93
CA PHE A 122 13.30 20.27 -9.27
C PHE A 122 14.55 20.48 -10.12
N VAL A 123 14.78 21.71 -10.53
CA VAL A 123 15.97 22.13 -11.26
C VAL A 123 16.80 23.02 -10.34
N LYS A 124 17.98 22.52 -9.96
CA LYS A 124 18.88 23.30 -9.06
C LYS A 124 19.12 24.69 -9.65
N PRO A 125 18.81 25.76 -8.90
CA PRO A 125 19.06 27.12 -9.35
C PRO A 125 20.54 27.37 -9.57
N SER A 126 20.88 28.22 -10.54
CA SER A 126 22.24 28.73 -10.66
C SER A 126 22.55 29.63 -9.47
N THR A 127 23.79 29.61 -8.99
CA THR A 127 24.26 30.36 -7.78
C THR A 127 24.03 31.86 -7.82
N ASN A 128 23.70 32.42 -8.97
CA ASN A 128 23.50 33.86 -9.20
C ASN A 128 22.02 34.29 -9.21
N SER A 129 21.07 33.40 -9.04
CA SER A 129 19.65 33.77 -9.04
C SER A 129 19.16 33.97 -7.60
N GLN A 130 19.08 35.23 -7.16
CA GLN A 130 18.38 35.65 -5.93
C GLN A 130 16.87 35.69 -6.17
N GLU A 131 16.27 34.61 -6.64
CA GLU A 131 14.83 34.57 -6.81
C GLU A 131 14.15 34.09 -5.54
N ASN A 132 13.66 35.04 -4.75
CA ASN A 132 12.85 34.85 -3.54
C ASN A 132 11.40 34.53 -3.93
N ARG A 133 11.17 33.49 -4.75
CA ARG A 133 9.81 33.13 -5.23
C ARG A 133 9.35 31.83 -4.58
N PRO A 134 8.07 31.73 -4.21
CA PRO A 134 7.46 30.44 -3.91
C PRO A 134 7.69 29.49 -5.09
N MET A 135 8.05 28.21 -4.80
CA MET A 135 8.41 27.23 -5.81
C MET A 135 9.79 27.45 -6.50
N PHE A 136 10.71 28.18 -5.86
CA PHE A 136 12.08 28.34 -6.35
C PHE A 136 12.71 26.96 -6.71
N GLY A 137 13.15 26.83 -7.96
CA GLY A 137 13.75 25.58 -8.48
C GLY A 137 12.75 24.53 -9.02
N TRP A 138 11.45 24.65 -8.75
CA TRP A 138 10.46 23.74 -9.33
C TRP A 138 9.95 24.26 -10.67
N ARG A 139 9.96 23.39 -11.68
CA ARG A 139 9.49 23.70 -13.04
C ARG A 139 8.60 22.56 -13.54
N PHE A 140 7.46 22.90 -14.13
CA PHE A 140 6.69 21.93 -14.89
C PHE A 140 7.46 21.56 -16.17
N ILE A 141 7.69 20.28 -16.37
CA ILE A 141 8.35 19.72 -17.56
C ILE A 141 7.40 18.77 -18.27
N GLU A 142 7.05 19.12 -19.50
CA GLU A 142 6.25 18.27 -20.37
C GLU A 142 6.91 16.92 -20.57
N GLY A 143 6.14 15.84 -20.50
CA GLY A 143 6.60 14.46 -20.62
C GLY A 143 7.47 13.95 -19.48
N ALA A 144 7.64 14.74 -18.40
CA ALA A 144 8.24 14.21 -17.17
C ALA A 144 7.27 13.23 -16.50
N SER A 145 7.79 12.06 -16.14
CA SER A 145 7.02 10.96 -15.54
C SER A 145 7.96 10.07 -14.74
N TRP A 146 7.43 9.07 -14.07
CA TRP A 146 8.24 8.12 -13.33
C TRP A 146 9.30 7.40 -14.19
N ARG A 147 9.01 7.15 -15.49
CA ARG A 147 9.98 6.58 -16.45
C ARG A 147 11.00 7.61 -16.98
N LYS A 148 10.63 8.88 -16.97
CA LYS A 148 11.39 10.00 -17.51
C LYS A 148 11.48 11.13 -16.49
N PRO A 149 12.27 10.95 -15.40
CA PRO A 149 12.21 11.85 -14.22
C PRO A 149 12.59 13.31 -14.49
N HIS A 150 13.34 13.58 -15.54
CA HIS A 150 13.76 14.94 -15.93
C HIS A 150 13.18 15.36 -17.29
N GLY A 151 12.11 14.69 -17.76
CA GLY A 151 11.48 14.94 -19.05
C GLY A 151 11.89 13.93 -20.13
N PRO A 152 11.45 14.14 -21.39
CA PRO A 152 11.48 13.13 -22.46
C PRO A 152 12.84 12.49 -22.75
N ASN A 153 13.92 13.23 -22.53
CA ASN A 153 15.30 12.79 -22.80
C ASN A 153 15.99 12.11 -21.60
N SER A 154 15.23 11.79 -20.55
CA SER A 154 15.74 11.10 -19.36
C SER A 154 15.19 9.68 -19.26
N SER A 155 15.84 8.84 -18.41
CA SER A 155 15.40 7.48 -18.14
C SER A 155 15.72 7.07 -16.69
N ILE A 156 15.11 5.99 -16.25
CA ILE A 156 15.39 5.33 -14.96
C ILE A 156 16.42 4.18 -15.10
N GLN A 157 16.97 3.96 -16.28
CA GLN A 157 17.97 2.92 -16.51
C GLN A 157 19.18 3.11 -15.58
N GLY A 158 19.58 2.06 -14.85
CA GLY A 158 20.63 2.10 -13.82
C GLY A 158 20.21 2.78 -12.52
N LYS A 159 18.89 3.01 -12.33
CA LYS A 159 18.30 3.61 -11.12
C LYS A 159 17.14 2.75 -10.59
N GLU A 160 17.24 1.45 -10.77
CA GLU A 160 16.18 0.49 -10.42
C GLU A 160 15.86 0.52 -8.93
N ASP A 161 16.87 0.71 -8.09
CA ASP A 161 16.74 0.78 -6.63
C ASP A 161 16.44 2.19 -6.08
N TYR A 162 16.40 3.21 -6.94
CA TYR A 162 16.03 4.55 -6.51
C TYR A 162 14.52 4.66 -6.29
N PRO A 163 14.07 5.54 -5.37
CA PRO A 163 12.66 5.80 -5.17
C PRO A 163 11.97 6.26 -6.46
N VAL A 164 10.77 5.73 -6.70
CA VAL A 164 9.93 6.22 -7.80
C VAL A 164 9.47 7.64 -7.52
N VAL A 165 9.46 8.48 -8.55
CA VAL A 165 9.06 9.88 -8.49
C VAL A 165 7.89 10.17 -9.45
N HIS A 166 7.31 11.37 -9.39
CA HIS A 166 6.16 11.80 -10.22
C HIS A 166 4.94 10.90 -10.04
N VAL A 167 4.70 10.51 -8.80
CA VAL A 167 3.57 9.67 -8.38
C VAL A 167 2.56 10.55 -7.66
N ALA A 168 1.33 10.62 -8.17
CA ALA A 168 0.21 11.27 -7.52
C ALA A 168 -0.41 10.36 -6.45
N TYR A 169 -1.34 10.90 -5.64
CA TYR A 169 -2.01 10.12 -4.59
C TYR A 169 -2.73 8.89 -5.16
N GLU A 170 -3.45 9.05 -6.28
CA GLU A 170 -4.15 7.96 -6.94
C GLU A 170 -3.22 6.86 -7.46
N ASP A 171 -2.01 7.23 -7.93
CA ASP A 171 -1.01 6.27 -8.39
C ASP A 171 -0.47 5.45 -7.20
N ALA A 172 -0.17 6.14 -6.10
CA ALA A 172 0.28 5.50 -4.86
C ALA A 172 -0.79 4.57 -4.28
N LEU A 173 -2.06 4.97 -4.31
CA LEU A 173 -3.19 4.17 -3.87
C LEU A 173 -3.38 2.93 -4.74
N ALA A 174 -3.27 3.07 -6.06
CA ALA A 174 -3.36 1.95 -7.00
C ALA A 174 -2.23 0.94 -6.77
N TYR A 175 -0.99 1.40 -6.61
CA TYR A 175 0.15 0.55 -6.25
C TYR A 175 -0.07 -0.18 -4.92
N ALA A 176 -0.47 0.53 -3.87
CA ALA A 176 -0.70 -0.06 -2.56
C ALA A 176 -1.80 -1.14 -2.63
N THR A 177 -2.88 -0.87 -3.35
CA THR A 177 -3.99 -1.81 -3.56
C THR A 177 -3.54 -3.07 -4.31
N TRP A 178 -2.78 -2.91 -5.40
CA TRP A 178 -2.21 -4.04 -6.14
C TRP A 178 -1.32 -4.91 -5.24
N LYS A 179 -0.54 -4.29 -4.36
CA LYS A 179 0.34 -4.99 -3.40
C LYS A 179 -0.41 -5.63 -2.23
N GLY A 180 -1.74 -5.45 -2.12
CA GLY A 180 -2.53 -5.90 -0.97
C GLY A 180 -2.27 -5.09 0.31
N HIS A 181 -1.80 -3.87 0.15
CA HIS A 181 -1.48 -2.92 1.22
C HIS A 181 -2.44 -1.72 1.20
N ARG A 182 -2.23 -0.79 2.11
CA ARG A 182 -2.91 0.51 2.14
C ARG A 182 -1.88 1.62 2.36
N LEU A 183 -2.24 2.83 2.00
CA LEU A 183 -1.46 4.00 2.39
C LEU A 183 -1.59 4.24 3.91
N PRO A 184 -0.56 4.79 4.55
CA PRO A 184 -0.67 5.23 5.94
C PRO A 184 -1.71 6.35 6.07
N THR A 185 -2.37 6.41 7.22
CA THR A 185 -3.41 7.41 7.57
C THR A 185 -3.01 8.15 8.82
#